data_ee2a7c23f14a1be8a22f3fa430b08931
#
_entry.id   ee2a7c23f14a1be8a22f3fa430b08931
#
_cell.length_a   1.000
_cell.length_b   1.000
_cell.length_c   1.000
_cell.angle_alpha   90.00
_cell.angle_beta   90.00
_cell.angle_gamma   90.00
#
_symmetry.space_group_name_H-M   'P 1'
#
loop_
_entity.id
_entity.type
_entity.pdbx_description
1 polymer ?
#
loop_
_entity_poly.entity_id
_entity_poly.type
_entity_poly.pdbx_seq_one_letter_code
_entity_poly.pdbx_strand_id
1 'polypeptide(L)'
;MKRYKKANEGIHAPGETKEKAARPAGKRGHARWMGAAAAVLAVVILAGVAVWPGGPFRQRAVSRSAPVPGDSGYRGSGKATALAAAQYPEMVPCPLDTDYVVAGILDTDRYYAARRKWMESVDALSSGRDYTGLLDGYLSATAAQFLTGAGNENRVYSPLNIYMALAMLCETTGGNSREQLLTLLGADSVEEVRALARDLWRDNYRDDGQTASILANSMWLNDTFDGRYVPETLDTLAADYYASAFSGEAGTPEYDQALRDWIDGQTHGLLKDYSKELALDPATVLALVSTLYYQAKWADAFEPELTAPDDFHAPVGTVTADFMHQTLEEHYYWAERFGAVRLYFEDYDYRMWILLPDEGVAPEELIADGSAMEFLSTDWSAGEYDPEADAIVYPWGGSNYYDIHLTLPKFDISTGIDLIEGLKALGVTDVFDMDAADFTPLTDLPLVYVSQAQHAARVIVEEEKVEAAAYTILTAEAGAAAPPGDEVYFTVDRPFLFAITGPSGLPLFMGVVNQPT
;
A
#
# COMPACT_ATOMS: atom_id res chain seq x y z
N MET A 1 -1.11 -5.99 35.48
CA MET A 1 -1.25 -7.43 35.87
C MET A 1 -2.61 -8.03 35.58
N LYS A 2 -3.76 -7.48 36.02
CA LYS A 2 -5.08 -8.11 35.72
C LYS A 2 -5.48 -8.04 34.23
N ARG A 3 -5.15 -6.95 33.50
CA ARG A 3 -5.40 -6.81 32.05
C ARG A 3 -4.44 -7.66 31.22
N TYR A 4 -3.17 -7.74 31.64
CA TYR A 4 -2.15 -8.59 31.04
C TYR A 4 -2.54 -10.09 31.07
N LYS A 5 -3.05 -10.58 32.21
CA LYS A 5 -3.56 -11.97 32.28
C LYS A 5 -4.75 -12.21 31.35
N LYS A 6 -5.60 -11.20 31.11
CA LYS A 6 -6.77 -11.32 30.24
C LYS A 6 -6.39 -11.34 28.75
N ALA A 7 -5.37 -10.57 28.34
CA ALA A 7 -4.83 -10.62 26.97
C ALA A 7 -4.16 -11.98 26.68
N ASN A 8 -3.50 -12.57 27.69
CA ASN A 8 -2.85 -13.87 27.56
C ASN A 8 -3.79 -15.08 27.76
N GLU A 9 -4.96 -14.89 28.39
CA GLU A 9 -5.96 -15.97 28.60
C GLU A 9 -6.76 -16.30 27.32
N GLY A 10 -6.68 -15.45 26.26
CA GLY A 10 -7.24 -15.71 24.91
C GLY A 10 -6.28 -16.45 23.97
N ILE A 11 -5.04 -16.68 24.38
CA ILE A 11 -4.02 -17.36 23.58
C ILE A 11 -3.88 -18.80 24.08
N HIS A 12 -4.62 -19.74 23.48
CA HIS A 12 -4.57 -21.14 23.87
C HIS A 12 -3.51 -21.92 23.11
N ALA A 13 -2.68 -22.66 23.83
CA ALA A 13 -1.83 -23.72 23.29
C ALA A 13 -2.71 -24.85 22.71
N PRO A 14 -2.34 -25.48 21.57
CA PRO A 14 -3.13 -26.54 20.97
C PRO A 14 -3.15 -27.77 21.88
N GLY A 15 -4.34 -28.11 22.35
CA GLY A 15 -4.60 -29.37 23.07
C GLY A 15 -4.61 -30.53 22.09
N GLU A 16 -3.78 -31.54 22.40
CA GLU A 16 -3.79 -32.84 21.72
C GLU A 16 -5.18 -33.48 21.75
N THR A 17 -5.73 -33.80 20.59
CA THR A 17 -6.62 -34.97 20.46
C THR A 17 -6.60 -35.52 19.05
N LYS A 18 -6.25 -36.79 18.99
CA LYS A 18 -6.38 -37.69 17.87
C LYS A 18 -7.85 -38.06 17.68
N GLU A 19 -8.38 -38.05 16.43
CA GLU A 19 -8.85 -39.32 15.85
C GLU A 19 -9.44 -39.11 14.46
N LYS A 20 -9.21 -40.09 13.58
CA LYS A 20 -9.58 -40.20 12.18
C LYS A 20 -11.05 -40.50 11.99
N ALA A 21 -11.69 -39.93 10.94
CA ALA A 21 -12.62 -40.67 10.08
C ALA A 21 -12.92 -40.01 8.75
N ALA A 22 -12.55 -40.69 7.69
CA ALA A 22 -13.22 -40.93 6.40
C ALA A 22 -14.01 -39.86 5.65
N ARG A 23 -13.58 -39.65 4.39
CA ARG A 23 -14.25 -38.98 3.24
C ARG A 23 -15.57 -39.67 2.85
N PRO A 24 -16.46 -38.94 2.12
CA PRO A 24 -16.49 -39.18 0.67
C PRO A 24 -16.63 -37.93 -0.21
N ALA A 25 -16.19 -38.12 -1.45
CA ALA A 25 -16.17 -37.18 -2.56
C ALA A 25 -17.57 -36.87 -3.15
N GLY A 26 -17.71 -35.66 -3.73
CA GLY A 26 -18.91 -35.34 -4.51
C GLY A 26 -18.92 -33.98 -5.20
N LYS A 27 -18.52 -33.99 -6.46
CA LYS A 27 -19.05 -33.25 -7.61
C LYS A 27 -18.92 -31.71 -7.74
N ARG A 28 -18.16 -31.35 -8.77
CA ARG A 28 -18.03 -30.06 -9.47
C ARG A 28 -19.39 -29.50 -9.93
N GLY A 29 -19.59 -28.21 -9.74
CA GLY A 29 -20.62 -27.43 -10.42
C GLY A 29 -20.04 -26.06 -10.82
N HIS A 30 -19.82 -25.89 -12.16
CA HIS A 30 -19.46 -24.61 -12.74
C HIS A 30 -20.67 -23.68 -12.70
N ALA A 31 -20.62 -22.55 -12.03
CA ALA A 31 -21.55 -21.44 -12.23
C ALA A 31 -20.86 -20.36 -13.08
N ARG A 32 -21.38 -20.22 -14.32
CA ARG A 32 -21.06 -19.11 -15.22
C ARG A 32 -21.73 -17.86 -14.68
N TRP A 33 -20.98 -16.82 -14.39
CA TRP A 33 -21.49 -15.46 -14.23
C TRP A 33 -21.30 -14.73 -15.56
N MET A 34 -22.39 -14.45 -16.23
CA MET A 34 -22.49 -13.45 -17.29
C MET A 34 -23.04 -12.18 -16.60
N GLY A 35 -22.21 -11.20 -16.40
CA GLY A 35 -22.59 -9.86 -15.95
C GLY A 35 -22.42 -8.86 -17.09
N ALA A 36 -23.39 -8.01 -17.25
CA ALA A 36 -23.51 -7.02 -18.31
C ALA A 36 -22.39 -5.98 -18.28
N ALA A 37 -21.84 -5.69 -19.46
CA ALA A 37 -20.95 -4.57 -19.69
C ALA A 37 -21.72 -3.25 -19.54
N ALA A 38 -21.32 -2.41 -18.58
CA ALA A 38 -21.66 -0.99 -18.55
C ALA A 38 -20.38 -0.22 -18.90
N ALA A 39 -20.46 0.67 -19.87
CA ALA A 39 -19.37 1.51 -20.32
C ALA A 39 -18.93 2.49 -19.21
N VAL A 40 -17.62 2.59 -18.99
CA VAL A 40 -17.05 3.15 -17.79
C VAL A 40 -15.98 4.18 -18.11
N LEU A 41 -16.08 5.35 -17.54
CA LEU A 41 -15.14 6.46 -17.62
C LEU A 41 -14.35 6.59 -16.32
N ALA A 42 -13.03 6.64 -16.40
CA ALA A 42 -12.23 6.37 -15.22
C ALA A 42 -11.36 7.55 -14.76
N VAL A 43 -11.53 7.97 -13.52
CA VAL A 43 -10.37 8.23 -12.69
C VAL A 43 -9.95 6.87 -12.13
N VAL A 44 -8.91 6.26 -12.69
CA VAL A 44 -8.45 4.95 -12.22
C VAL A 44 -7.33 5.18 -11.24
N ILE A 45 -7.58 4.83 -9.99
CA ILE A 45 -6.56 4.79 -8.94
C ILE A 45 -6.18 3.33 -8.76
N LEU A 46 -4.98 2.95 -9.12
CA LEU A 46 -4.52 1.57 -9.08
C LEU A 46 -3.34 1.43 -8.12
N ALA A 47 -3.41 0.49 -7.22
CA ALA A 47 -2.34 0.20 -6.28
C ALA A 47 -2.05 -1.29 -6.25
N GLY A 48 -0.79 -1.66 -6.20
CA GLY A 48 -0.39 -3.06 -6.04
C GLY A 48 0.79 -3.18 -5.10
N VAL A 49 0.75 -4.15 -4.21
CA VAL A 49 1.88 -4.59 -3.40
C VAL A 49 2.14 -6.05 -3.73
N ALA A 50 3.38 -6.38 -4.06
CA ALA A 50 3.83 -7.74 -4.09
C ALA A 50 4.96 -7.90 -3.09
N VAL A 51 4.76 -8.77 -2.09
CA VAL A 51 5.85 -9.42 -1.39
C VAL A 51 6.03 -10.73 -2.14
N TRP A 52 7.09 -10.85 -2.90
CA TRP A 52 7.29 -11.83 -3.98
C TRP A 52 7.78 -13.19 -3.50
N PRO A 53 7.31 -14.33 -4.04
CA PRO A 53 8.01 -15.61 -4.00
C PRO A 53 8.70 -15.90 -5.33
N GLY A 54 10.03 -16.05 -5.26
CA GLY A 54 10.80 -16.90 -6.18
C GLY A 54 10.66 -16.69 -7.68
N GLY A 55 10.63 -15.45 -8.16
CA GLY A 55 10.96 -15.17 -9.54
C GLY A 55 12.48 -15.04 -9.67
N PRO A 56 13.15 -15.60 -10.71
CA PRO A 56 14.57 -15.39 -10.84
C PRO A 56 14.81 -13.90 -11.06
N PHE A 57 15.25 -13.18 -10.04
CA PHE A 57 16.12 -12.06 -10.24
C PHE A 57 17.40 -12.64 -10.89
N ARG A 58 17.27 -12.99 -12.14
CA ARG A 58 18.47 -13.05 -12.95
C ARG A 58 19.04 -11.65 -12.83
N GLN A 59 20.24 -11.59 -12.27
CA GLN A 59 21.19 -10.54 -12.56
C GLN A 59 21.23 -10.29 -14.08
N ARG A 60 20.23 -9.63 -14.59
CA ARG A 60 20.48 -8.72 -15.67
C ARG A 60 21.09 -7.55 -14.94
N ALA A 61 22.38 -7.35 -15.16
CA ALA A 61 22.98 -6.04 -15.00
C ALA A 61 21.87 -5.05 -15.32
N VAL A 62 21.51 -4.22 -14.32
CA VAL A 62 20.48 -3.20 -14.48
C VAL A 62 20.93 -2.31 -15.61
N SER A 63 20.67 -2.76 -16.81
CA SER A 63 20.59 -1.93 -17.96
C SER A 63 19.13 -1.53 -18.01
N ARG A 64 18.85 -0.41 -17.36
CA ARG A 64 17.62 0.35 -17.41
C ARG A 64 16.47 -0.26 -16.61
N SER A 65 16.15 0.39 -15.51
CA SER A 65 14.78 0.61 -15.05
C SER A 65 13.83 0.55 -16.24
N ALA A 66 12.69 -0.13 -16.08
CA ALA A 66 11.58 0.04 -17.02
C ALA A 66 11.45 1.54 -17.28
N PRO A 67 11.23 1.99 -18.53
CA PRO A 67 11.18 3.41 -18.82
C PRO A 67 10.14 4.05 -17.92
N VAL A 68 10.62 4.80 -16.94
CA VAL A 68 9.80 5.64 -16.09
C VAL A 68 9.12 6.62 -17.03
N PRO A 69 7.78 6.81 -16.99
CA PRO A 69 7.15 7.89 -17.75
C PRO A 69 7.74 9.21 -17.25
N GLY A 70 8.49 9.85 -18.07
CA GLY A 70 9.36 10.97 -17.69
C GLY A 70 10.77 10.78 -18.20
N ASP A 71 11.21 9.55 -18.37
CA ASP A 71 12.33 9.29 -19.26
C ASP A 71 11.84 9.54 -20.70
N SER A 72 12.59 10.36 -21.45
CA SER A 72 12.40 10.66 -22.88
C SER A 72 12.35 9.41 -23.80
N GLY A 73 12.20 8.22 -23.22
CA GLY A 73 12.08 6.92 -23.87
C GLY A 73 10.66 6.35 -23.94
N TYR A 74 9.66 6.76 -23.12
CA TYR A 74 8.27 6.38 -23.39
C TYR A 74 7.75 7.24 -24.55
N ARG A 75 8.09 6.85 -25.74
CA ARG A 75 7.32 7.19 -26.93
C ARG A 75 6.07 6.33 -26.83
N GLY A 76 4.96 6.95 -26.42
CA GLY A 76 3.65 6.31 -26.41
C GLY A 76 3.48 5.45 -27.66
N SER A 77 2.81 4.34 -27.56
CA SER A 77 2.48 3.49 -28.70
C SER A 77 1.72 4.37 -29.71
N GLY A 78 2.40 5.02 -30.61
CA GLY A 78 1.97 5.79 -31.77
C GLY A 78 0.71 6.67 -31.73
N LYS A 79 -0.08 6.69 -30.63
CA LYS A 79 -1.37 7.36 -30.52
C LYS A 79 -1.67 8.05 -29.18
N ALA A 80 -0.74 8.08 -28.22
CA ALA A 80 -0.77 8.98 -27.08
C ALA A 80 0.39 9.97 -27.18
N THR A 81 0.09 11.27 -27.10
CA THR A 81 1.09 12.33 -27.10
C THR A 81 1.35 12.79 -25.68
N ALA A 82 2.59 12.72 -25.21
CA ALA A 82 2.97 13.27 -23.91
C ALA A 82 2.94 14.81 -23.99
N LEU A 83 2.15 15.44 -23.12
CA LEU A 83 2.05 16.89 -22.97
C LEU A 83 2.97 17.39 -21.86
N ALA A 84 3.07 16.64 -20.77
CA ALA A 84 3.99 16.87 -19.67
C ALA A 84 4.50 15.51 -19.16
N ALA A 85 5.73 15.48 -18.65
CA ALA A 85 6.36 14.26 -18.19
C ALA A 85 6.94 14.46 -16.79
N ALA A 86 6.54 13.63 -15.86
CA ALA A 86 7.13 13.55 -14.53
C ALA A 86 8.63 13.23 -14.61
N GLN A 87 9.42 13.83 -13.74
CA GLN A 87 10.85 13.56 -13.62
C GLN A 87 11.10 12.90 -12.26
N TYR A 88 11.26 11.59 -12.25
CA TYR A 88 11.59 10.87 -11.02
C TYR A 88 13.09 11.00 -10.72
N PRO A 89 13.46 11.18 -9.46
CA PRO A 89 14.86 11.21 -9.06
C PRO A 89 15.54 9.86 -9.32
N GLU A 90 16.77 9.88 -9.84
CA GLU A 90 17.59 8.67 -9.86
C GLU A 90 18.07 8.35 -8.44
N MET A 91 17.86 7.09 -8.01
CA MET A 91 18.35 6.61 -6.73
C MET A 91 19.65 5.82 -6.90
N VAL A 92 20.53 5.94 -5.91
CA VAL A 92 21.69 5.06 -5.78
C VAL A 92 21.16 3.66 -5.43
N PRO A 93 21.58 2.59 -6.13
CA PRO A 93 21.18 1.24 -5.76
C PRO A 93 21.57 0.89 -4.32
N CYS A 94 20.64 0.24 -3.59
CA CYS A 94 20.92 -0.28 -2.26
C CYS A 94 22.02 -1.35 -2.37
N PRO A 95 23.16 -1.19 -1.67
CA PRO A 95 24.27 -2.12 -1.78
C PRO A 95 23.95 -3.44 -1.07
N LEU A 96 24.12 -4.54 -1.78
CA LEU A 96 24.09 -5.87 -1.19
C LEU A 96 25.49 -6.22 -0.64
N ASP A 97 25.54 -6.85 0.51
CA ASP A 97 26.80 -7.32 1.10
C ASP A 97 27.54 -8.29 0.17
N THR A 98 26.77 -9.15 -0.53
CA THR A 98 27.27 -10.13 -1.53
C THR A 98 28.08 -9.48 -2.65
N ASP A 99 27.79 -8.25 -3.03
CA ASP A 99 28.50 -7.52 -4.09
C ASP A 99 29.89 -7.06 -3.64
N TYR A 100 30.15 -7.13 -2.35
CA TYR A 100 31.40 -6.67 -1.72
C TYR A 100 32.24 -7.83 -1.16
N VAL A 101 31.87 -9.09 -1.41
CA VAL A 101 32.64 -10.27 -0.99
C VAL A 101 33.81 -10.49 -1.94
N VAL A 102 35.04 -10.48 -1.41
CA VAL A 102 36.27 -10.75 -2.13
C VAL A 102 36.95 -11.99 -1.53
N ALA A 103 37.12 -13.04 -2.33
CA ALA A 103 37.69 -14.32 -1.88
C ALA A 103 36.98 -14.93 -0.65
N GLY A 104 35.65 -14.76 -0.56
CA GLY A 104 34.84 -15.27 0.55
C GLY A 104 34.84 -14.41 1.82
N ILE A 105 35.41 -13.20 1.75
CA ILE A 105 35.45 -12.26 2.89
C ILE A 105 34.80 -10.96 2.45
N LEU A 106 33.89 -10.43 3.29
CA LEU A 106 33.26 -9.13 3.06
C LEU A 106 34.28 -8.00 3.19
N ASP A 107 34.43 -7.19 2.12
CA ASP A 107 35.15 -5.92 2.16
C ASP A 107 34.28 -4.86 2.86
N THR A 108 34.30 -4.86 4.18
CA THR A 108 33.45 -4.02 5.04
C THR A 108 33.63 -2.53 4.76
N ASP A 109 34.85 -2.06 4.47
CA ASP A 109 35.10 -0.64 4.20
C ASP A 109 34.40 -0.18 2.92
N ARG A 110 34.47 -1.00 1.86
CA ARG A 110 33.78 -0.69 0.59
C ARG A 110 32.26 -0.82 0.74
N TYR A 111 31.78 -1.84 1.44
CA TYR A 111 30.36 -2.03 1.70
C TYR A 111 29.78 -0.83 2.48
N TYR A 112 30.36 -0.46 3.62
CA TYR A 112 29.87 0.68 4.40
C TYR A 112 30.03 2.02 3.67
N ALA A 113 31.02 2.18 2.81
CA ALA A 113 31.14 3.38 1.97
C ALA A 113 30.00 3.45 0.93
N ALA A 114 29.63 2.32 0.32
CA ALA A 114 28.51 2.25 -0.61
C ALA A 114 27.17 2.48 0.11
N ARG A 115 26.98 1.83 1.28
CA ARG A 115 25.78 2.00 2.10
C ARG A 115 25.58 3.46 2.54
N ARG A 116 26.65 4.15 2.89
CA ARG A 116 26.58 5.57 3.24
C ARG A 116 26.12 6.43 2.07
N LYS A 117 26.61 6.16 0.85
CA LYS A 117 26.14 6.89 -0.35
C LYS A 117 24.69 6.63 -0.67
N TRP A 118 24.25 5.39 -0.48
CA TRP A 118 22.83 5.05 -0.62
C TRP A 118 21.98 5.80 0.40
N MET A 119 22.35 5.79 1.69
CA MET A 119 21.66 6.56 2.74
C MET A 119 21.62 8.06 2.42
N GLU A 120 22.76 8.65 1.98
CA GLU A 120 22.82 10.06 1.57
C GLU A 120 21.85 10.36 0.40
N SER A 121 21.63 9.41 -0.52
CA SER A 121 20.67 9.58 -1.62
C SER A 121 19.23 9.47 -1.15
N VAL A 122 18.94 8.63 -0.16
CA VAL A 122 17.65 8.52 0.51
C VAL A 122 17.34 9.80 1.29
N ASP A 123 18.28 10.25 2.13
CA ASP A 123 18.13 11.46 2.94
C ASP A 123 17.92 12.72 2.07
N ALA A 124 18.53 12.77 0.87
CA ALA A 124 18.35 13.89 -0.06
C ALA A 124 16.92 13.98 -0.65
N LEU A 125 16.16 12.88 -0.63
CA LEU A 125 14.75 12.87 -1.02
C LEU A 125 13.84 13.30 0.12
N SER A 126 14.20 13.00 1.35
CA SER A 126 13.38 13.29 2.51
C SER A 126 13.02 14.78 2.60
N SER A 127 11.73 15.05 2.78
CA SER A 127 11.23 16.41 3.04
C SER A 127 11.53 16.88 4.46
N GLY A 128 11.76 15.94 5.38
CA GLY A 128 11.89 16.19 6.81
C GLY A 128 10.58 16.65 7.46
N ARG A 129 9.44 16.42 6.80
CA ARG A 129 8.11 16.78 7.33
C ARG A 129 7.70 15.79 8.40
N ASP A 130 7.16 16.32 9.50
CA ASP A 130 6.42 15.53 10.47
C ASP A 130 4.97 15.40 10.01
N TYR A 131 4.51 14.16 9.86
CA TYR A 131 3.15 13.83 9.44
C TYR A 131 2.25 13.43 10.61
N THR A 132 2.75 13.43 11.83
CA THR A 132 1.99 13.04 13.03
C THR A 132 0.73 13.90 13.17
N GLY A 133 -0.44 13.25 13.17
CA GLY A 133 -1.73 13.91 13.28
C GLY A 133 -2.20 14.68 12.04
N LEU A 134 -1.35 14.85 11.02
CA LEU A 134 -1.63 15.74 9.90
C LEU A 134 -2.77 15.24 8.99
N LEU A 135 -2.88 13.92 8.80
CA LEU A 135 -3.88 13.29 7.93
C LEU A 135 -4.89 12.42 8.69
N ASP A 136 -4.93 12.46 10.01
CA ASP A 136 -5.77 11.56 10.82
C ASP A 136 -7.25 11.64 10.44
N GLY A 137 -7.78 12.84 10.21
CA GLY A 137 -9.16 13.04 9.79
C GLY A 137 -9.46 12.39 8.43
N TYR A 138 -8.57 12.57 7.45
CA TYR A 138 -8.65 11.98 6.13
C TYR A 138 -8.54 10.44 6.19
N LEU A 139 -7.53 9.93 6.90
CA LEU A 139 -7.29 8.50 7.02
C LEU A 139 -8.45 7.78 7.72
N SER A 140 -8.94 8.35 8.83
CA SER A 140 -10.08 7.80 9.57
C SER A 140 -11.36 7.79 8.73
N ALA A 141 -11.66 8.89 8.03
CA ALA A 141 -12.84 9.01 7.19
C ALA A 141 -12.81 8.01 6.00
N THR A 142 -11.66 7.92 5.30
CA THR A 142 -11.51 7.02 4.16
C THR A 142 -11.44 5.55 4.56
N ALA A 143 -10.78 5.22 5.69
CA ALA A 143 -10.78 3.86 6.22
C ALA A 143 -12.21 3.41 6.60
N ALA A 144 -12.96 4.24 7.31
CA ALA A 144 -14.35 3.95 7.66
C ALA A 144 -15.23 3.77 6.39
N GLN A 145 -15.01 4.59 5.35
CA GLN A 145 -15.80 4.52 4.13
C GLN A 145 -15.46 3.31 3.24
N PHE A 146 -14.17 2.97 3.11
CA PHE A 146 -13.73 2.02 2.10
C PHE A 146 -13.37 0.63 2.63
N LEU A 147 -13.10 0.48 3.92
CA LEU A 147 -12.78 -0.82 4.52
C LEU A 147 -13.93 -1.46 5.29
N THR A 148 -15.02 -0.73 5.57
CA THR A 148 -16.17 -1.29 6.30
C THR A 148 -17.30 -1.69 5.34
N GLY A 149 -18.24 -2.52 5.83
CA GLY A 149 -19.42 -2.93 5.07
C GLY A 149 -19.14 -3.99 3.99
N ALA A 150 -17.98 -4.63 4.01
CA ALA A 150 -17.65 -5.73 3.10
C ALA A 150 -18.30 -7.06 3.49
N GLY A 151 -18.79 -7.17 4.71
CA GLY A 151 -19.31 -8.42 5.24
C GLY A 151 -18.21 -9.45 5.41
N ASN A 152 -18.20 -10.49 4.58
CA ASN A 152 -17.23 -11.58 4.66
C ASN A 152 -16.12 -11.48 3.59
N GLU A 153 -16.14 -10.44 2.76
CA GLU A 153 -15.15 -10.25 1.71
C GLU A 153 -13.88 -9.62 2.24
N ASN A 154 -12.75 -9.96 1.63
CA ASN A 154 -11.51 -9.25 1.89
C ASN A 154 -11.58 -7.86 1.27
N ARG A 155 -10.92 -6.89 1.91
CA ARG A 155 -10.75 -5.56 1.36
C ARG A 155 -9.33 -5.05 1.55
N VAL A 156 -8.83 -4.38 0.51
CA VAL A 156 -7.57 -3.66 0.56
C VAL A 156 -7.72 -2.36 -0.23
N TYR A 157 -7.14 -1.28 0.30
CA TYR A 157 -7.04 0.00 -0.39
C TYR A 157 -5.74 0.72 -0.03
N SER A 158 -5.38 1.71 -0.83
CA SER A 158 -4.22 2.58 -0.58
C SER A 158 -4.70 3.99 -0.28
N PRO A 159 -4.67 4.42 0.99
CA PRO A 159 -5.10 5.78 1.35
C PRO A 159 -4.24 6.86 0.72
N LEU A 160 -2.91 6.68 0.66
CA LEU A 160 -2.02 7.68 0.06
C LEU A 160 -2.22 7.79 -1.45
N ASN A 161 -2.53 6.68 -2.13
CA ASN A 161 -2.80 6.71 -3.55
C ASN A 161 -4.10 7.48 -3.87
N ILE A 162 -5.16 7.27 -3.06
CA ILE A 162 -6.40 8.06 -3.16
C ILE A 162 -6.11 9.53 -2.83
N TYR A 163 -5.29 9.82 -1.79
CA TYR A 163 -4.88 11.18 -1.45
C TYR A 163 -4.23 11.88 -2.65
N MET A 164 -3.26 11.24 -3.31
CA MET A 164 -2.56 11.81 -4.47
C MET A 164 -3.51 12.12 -5.63
N ALA A 165 -4.46 11.23 -5.92
CA ALA A 165 -5.45 11.46 -6.97
C ALA A 165 -6.40 12.62 -6.64
N LEU A 166 -6.88 12.69 -5.39
CA LEU A 166 -7.72 13.81 -4.94
C LEU A 166 -6.95 15.13 -4.90
N ALA A 167 -5.67 15.11 -4.55
CA ALA A 167 -4.80 16.27 -4.59
C ALA A 167 -4.59 16.79 -6.02
N MET A 168 -4.40 15.90 -7.00
CA MET A 168 -4.37 16.26 -8.43
C MET A 168 -5.72 16.82 -8.89
N LEU A 169 -6.82 16.24 -8.45
CA LEU A 169 -8.16 16.72 -8.74
C LEU A 169 -8.40 18.12 -8.14
N CYS A 170 -7.92 18.38 -6.92
CA CYS A 170 -7.94 19.69 -6.28
C CYS A 170 -7.18 20.74 -7.09
N GLU A 171 -6.01 20.40 -7.65
CA GLU A 171 -5.22 21.30 -8.53
C GLU A 171 -5.98 21.66 -9.81
N THR A 172 -6.72 20.71 -10.36
CA THR A 172 -7.42 20.87 -11.65
C THR A 172 -8.80 21.51 -11.55
N THR A 173 -9.30 21.74 -10.33
CA THR A 173 -10.64 22.28 -10.08
C THR A 173 -10.62 23.67 -9.46
N GLY A 174 -11.75 24.37 -9.51
CA GLY A 174 -11.98 25.70 -8.92
C GLY A 174 -13.27 25.76 -8.11
N GLY A 175 -13.57 26.94 -7.56
CA GLY A 175 -14.84 27.20 -6.88
C GLY A 175 -15.19 26.17 -5.80
N ASN A 176 -16.47 25.81 -5.69
CA ASN A 176 -16.96 24.88 -4.68
C ASN A 176 -16.46 23.45 -4.88
N SER A 177 -16.17 23.05 -6.13
CA SER A 177 -15.53 21.74 -6.41
C SER A 177 -14.20 21.58 -5.68
N ARG A 178 -13.37 22.64 -5.69
CA ARG A 178 -12.09 22.68 -4.94
C ARG A 178 -12.30 22.73 -3.45
N GLU A 179 -13.24 23.53 -2.96
CA GLU A 179 -13.51 23.70 -1.52
C GLU A 179 -13.93 22.38 -0.85
N GLN A 180 -14.73 21.56 -1.53
CA GLN A 180 -15.12 20.24 -1.05
C GLN A 180 -13.92 19.29 -0.94
N LEU A 181 -13.02 19.32 -1.93
CA LEU A 181 -11.77 18.53 -1.93
C LEU A 181 -10.83 18.99 -0.82
N LEU A 182 -10.61 20.31 -0.67
CA LEU A 182 -9.81 20.88 0.41
C LEU A 182 -10.32 20.44 1.79
N THR A 183 -11.65 20.46 1.98
CA THR A 183 -12.29 20.01 3.23
C THR A 183 -11.97 18.54 3.52
N LEU A 184 -12.11 17.65 2.53
CA LEU A 184 -11.81 16.22 2.72
C LEU A 184 -10.31 15.98 2.95
N LEU A 185 -9.44 16.69 2.21
CA LEU A 185 -7.98 16.58 2.34
C LEU A 185 -7.43 17.24 3.61
N GLY A 186 -8.27 18.00 4.35
CA GLY A 186 -7.89 18.65 5.59
C GLY A 186 -6.95 19.85 5.40
N ALA A 187 -7.06 20.59 4.29
CA ALA A 187 -6.17 21.68 3.91
C ALA A 187 -6.94 22.99 3.71
N ASP A 188 -6.27 24.11 3.94
CA ASP A 188 -6.85 25.46 3.79
C ASP A 188 -6.65 26.04 2.38
N SER A 189 -5.74 25.47 1.57
CA SER A 189 -5.43 25.97 0.23
C SER A 189 -4.87 24.88 -0.69
N VAL A 190 -4.97 25.13 -2.01
CA VAL A 190 -4.37 24.23 -3.03
C VAL A 190 -2.85 24.22 -2.94
N GLU A 191 -2.23 25.32 -2.52
CA GLU A 191 -0.78 25.42 -2.30
C GLU A 191 -0.32 24.51 -1.17
N GLU A 192 -1.11 24.38 -0.11
CA GLU A 192 -0.87 23.47 0.99
C GLU A 192 -1.00 22.00 0.54
N VAL A 193 -2.07 21.66 -0.16
CA VAL A 193 -2.26 20.32 -0.78
C VAL A 193 -1.10 19.98 -1.69
N ARG A 194 -0.69 20.92 -2.56
CA ARG A 194 0.43 20.73 -3.50
C ARG A 194 1.75 20.46 -2.76
N ALA A 195 2.05 21.26 -1.74
CA ALA A 195 3.26 21.08 -0.95
C ALA A 195 3.26 19.73 -0.23
N LEU A 196 2.12 19.35 0.37
CA LEU A 196 1.98 18.09 1.07
C LEU A 196 2.06 16.89 0.11
N ALA A 197 1.39 16.94 -1.03
CA ALA A 197 1.44 15.88 -2.05
C ALA A 197 2.88 15.65 -2.56
N ARG A 198 3.62 16.74 -2.83
CA ARG A 198 5.03 16.67 -3.23
C ARG A 198 5.90 16.02 -2.14
N ASP A 199 5.74 16.44 -0.90
CA ASP A 199 6.51 15.92 0.22
C ASP A 199 6.17 14.43 0.47
N LEU A 200 4.88 14.07 0.47
CA LEU A 200 4.42 12.67 0.59
C LEU A 200 4.99 11.79 -0.51
N TRP A 201 4.99 12.28 -1.74
CA TRP A 201 5.55 11.52 -2.86
C TRP A 201 7.04 11.26 -2.65
N ARG A 202 7.80 12.28 -2.31
CA ARG A 202 9.26 12.20 -2.11
C ARG A 202 9.65 11.30 -0.95
N ASP A 203 8.96 11.42 0.17
CA ASP A 203 9.28 10.66 1.39
C ASP A 203 8.96 9.17 1.23
N ASN A 204 7.95 8.82 0.42
CA ASN A 204 7.56 7.43 0.18
C ASN A 204 8.13 6.84 -1.12
N TYR A 205 8.89 7.60 -1.91
CA TYR A 205 9.49 7.08 -3.13
C TYR A 205 10.73 6.24 -2.85
N ARG A 206 10.77 5.04 -3.44
CA ARG A 206 11.94 4.16 -3.50
C ARG A 206 11.97 3.47 -4.84
N ASP A 207 13.14 3.37 -5.42
CA ASP A 207 13.44 2.53 -6.60
C ASP A 207 14.96 2.28 -6.59
N ASP A 208 15.42 1.46 -5.64
CA ASP A 208 16.84 1.27 -5.36
C ASP A 208 17.33 -0.14 -5.67
N GLY A 209 16.46 -0.96 -6.28
CA GLY A 209 16.76 -2.33 -6.70
C GLY A 209 16.52 -3.39 -5.62
N GLN A 210 16.29 -3.00 -4.36
CA GLN A 210 15.86 -3.89 -3.26
C GLN A 210 14.43 -3.58 -2.85
N THR A 211 14.11 -2.31 -2.65
CA THR A 211 12.77 -1.83 -2.38
C THR A 211 12.27 -1.01 -3.56
N ALA A 212 11.04 -1.26 -3.99
CA ALA A 212 10.30 -0.42 -4.90
C ALA A 212 9.05 0.11 -4.21
N SER A 213 8.92 1.43 -4.12
CA SER A 213 7.73 2.14 -3.65
C SER A 213 7.49 3.31 -4.60
N ILE A 214 6.63 3.11 -5.58
CA ILE A 214 6.46 4.02 -6.71
C ILE A 214 5.00 4.47 -6.79
N LEU A 215 4.75 5.71 -6.34
CA LEU A 215 3.46 6.38 -6.52
C LEU A 215 3.47 7.05 -7.90
N ALA A 216 2.94 6.37 -8.90
CA ALA A 216 2.92 6.89 -10.25
C ALA A 216 1.57 7.52 -10.59
N ASN A 217 1.61 8.76 -11.06
CA ASN A 217 0.43 9.56 -11.36
C ASN A 217 0.39 9.96 -12.83
N SER A 218 -0.80 9.95 -13.45
CA SER A 218 -0.97 10.43 -14.82
C SER A 218 -2.34 11.02 -15.05
N MET A 219 -2.39 11.90 -16.07
CA MET A 219 -3.60 12.49 -16.60
C MET A 219 -3.74 12.14 -18.08
N TRP A 220 -4.91 11.69 -18.48
CA TRP A 220 -5.25 11.29 -19.85
C TRP A 220 -6.33 12.20 -20.37
N LEU A 221 -5.98 13.00 -21.39
CA LEU A 221 -6.79 14.08 -21.94
C LEU A 221 -7.31 13.70 -23.32
N ASN A 222 -8.56 14.03 -23.59
CA ASN A 222 -9.16 13.82 -24.90
C ASN A 222 -8.90 15.02 -25.81
N ASP A 223 -8.28 14.80 -26.97
CA ASP A 223 -7.94 15.82 -27.94
C ASP A 223 -9.00 16.02 -29.06
N THR A 224 -10.12 15.29 -28.96
CA THR A 224 -11.22 15.43 -29.95
C THR A 224 -12.14 16.62 -29.68
N PHE A 225 -12.10 17.20 -28.48
CA PHE A 225 -12.89 18.37 -28.12
C PHE A 225 -12.18 19.66 -28.55
N ASP A 226 -12.97 20.63 -29.02
CA ASP A 226 -12.47 21.95 -29.45
C ASP A 226 -12.28 22.89 -28.26
N GLY A 227 -11.33 22.51 -27.37
CA GLY A 227 -10.96 23.25 -26.16
C GLY A 227 -9.46 23.26 -25.94
N ARG A 228 -9.02 24.05 -24.97
CA ARG A 228 -7.61 24.17 -24.59
C ARG A 228 -7.39 23.73 -23.18
N TYR A 229 -6.28 23.03 -22.96
CA TYR A 229 -5.80 22.73 -21.63
C TYR A 229 -4.80 23.81 -21.18
N VAL A 230 -4.82 24.13 -19.87
CA VAL A 230 -3.96 25.15 -19.27
C VAL A 230 -2.56 24.56 -19.06
N PRO A 231 -1.53 25.03 -19.81
CA PRO A 231 -0.19 24.45 -19.71
C PRO A 231 0.41 24.56 -18.32
N GLU A 232 0.18 25.67 -17.63
CA GLU A 232 0.71 25.93 -16.29
C GLU A 232 0.20 24.90 -15.26
N THR A 233 -1.04 24.44 -15.39
CA THR A 233 -1.60 23.38 -14.56
C THR A 233 -0.93 22.04 -14.86
N LEU A 234 -0.71 21.70 -16.14
CA LEU A 234 -0.01 20.49 -16.54
C LEU A 234 1.45 20.48 -16.06
N ASP A 235 2.14 21.62 -16.16
CA ASP A 235 3.51 21.77 -15.65
C ASP A 235 3.57 21.61 -14.13
N THR A 236 2.58 22.15 -13.40
CA THR A 236 2.46 21.99 -11.95
C THR A 236 2.23 20.52 -11.57
N LEU A 237 1.37 19.81 -12.30
CA LEU A 237 1.14 18.38 -12.05
C LEU A 237 2.43 17.57 -12.27
N ALA A 238 3.21 17.89 -13.28
CA ALA A 238 4.49 17.21 -13.53
C ALA A 238 5.55 17.52 -12.47
N ALA A 239 5.64 18.77 -12.02
CA ALA A 239 6.69 19.23 -11.12
C ALA A 239 6.44 18.88 -9.65
N ASP A 240 5.19 19.01 -9.19
CA ASP A 240 4.85 18.93 -7.77
C ASP A 240 4.08 17.65 -7.39
N TYR A 241 3.37 17.04 -8.35
CA TYR A 241 2.64 15.78 -8.12
C TYR A 241 3.31 14.56 -8.79
N TYR A 242 4.45 14.78 -9.45
CA TYR A 242 5.16 13.75 -10.22
C TYR A 242 4.22 13.01 -11.20
N ALA A 243 3.32 13.75 -11.83
CA ALA A 243 2.33 13.23 -12.75
C ALA A 243 2.69 13.49 -14.19
N SER A 244 2.48 12.51 -15.07
CA SER A 244 2.60 12.68 -16.51
C SER A 244 1.25 12.99 -17.14
N ALA A 245 1.20 13.84 -18.15
CA ALA A 245 -0.01 14.15 -18.89
C ALA A 245 0.09 13.68 -20.34
N PHE A 246 -0.94 12.99 -20.80
CA PHE A 246 -1.04 12.46 -22.16
C PHE A 246 -2.30 12.96 -22.84
N SER A 247 -2.25 13.13 -24.17
CA SER A 247 -3.43 13.43 -24.99
C SER A 247 -3.60 12.42 -26.11
N GLY A 248 -4.85 12.18 -26.49
CA GLY A 248 -5.23 11.32 -27.60
C GLY A 248 -6.75 11.22 -27.72
N GLU A 249 -7.21 10.45 -28.71
CA GLU A 249 -8.63 10.25 -28.97
C GLU A 249 -9.21 9.19 -28.00
N ALA A 250 -9.97 9.63 -26.99
CA ALA A 250 -10.63 8.73 -26.04
C ALA A 250 -11.65 7.82 -26.77
N GLY A 251 -11.80 6.58 -26.27
CA GLY A 251 -12.65 5.55 -26.87
C GLY A 251 -12.05 4.84 -28.08
N THR A 252 -10.78 5.13 -28.43
CA THR A 252 -10.09 4.35 -29.45
C THR A 252 -9.29 3.22 -28.83
N PRO A 253 -9.26 2.02 -29.44
CA PRO A 253 -8.51 0.88 -28.91
C PRO A 253 -7.02 1.20 -28.68
N GLU A 254 -6.46 2.08 -29.48
CA GLU A 254 -5.05 2.43 -29.42
C GLU A 254 -4.71 3.39 -28.26
N TYR A 255 -5.63 4.30 -27.91
CA TYR A 255 -5.46 5.17 -26.74
C TYR A 255 -5.68 4.39 -25.45
N ASP A 256 -6.70 3.52 -25.44
CA ASP A 256 -6.94 2.58 -24.33
C ASP A 256 -5.74 1.64 -24.11
N GLN A 257 -5.10 1.17 -25.19
CA GLN A 257 -3.91 0.34 -25.07
C GLN A 257 -2.73 1.11 -24.49
N ALA A 258 -2.55 2.39 -24.87
CA ALA A 258 -1.50 3.23 -24.30
C ALA A 258 -1.71 3.43 -22.79
N LEU A 259 -2.96 3.62 -22.34
CA LEU A 259 -3.31 3.69 -20.92
C LEU A 259 -2.98 2.38 -20.19
N ARG A 260 -3.39 1.24 -20.75
CA ARG A 260 -3.09 -0.08 -20.17
C ARG A 260 -1.58 -0.35 -20.10
N ASP A 261 -0.85 -0.03 -21.17
CA ASP A 261 0.61 -0.20 -21.22
C ASP A 261 1.31 0.68 -20.16
N TRP A 262 0.80 1.89 -19.93
CA TRP A 262 1.31 2.76 -18.88
C TRP A 262 1.07 2.14 -17.49
N ILE A 263 -0.14 1.68 -17.19
CA ILE A 263 -0.49 1.04 -15.91
C ILE A 263 0.38 -0.21 -15.69
N ASP A 264 0.45 -1.09 -16.71
CA ASP A 264 1.25 -2.31 -16.63
C ASP A 264 2.74 -2.00 -16.42
N GLY A 265 3.24 -0.95 -17.06
CA GLY A 265 4.60 -0.47 -16.88
C GLY A 265 4.88 0.03 -15.47
N GLN A 266 3.96 0.83 -14.90
CA GLN A 266 4.13 1.39 -13.55
C GLN A 266 3.95 0.35 -12.43
N THR A 267 3.19 -0.71 -12.67
CA THR A 267 2.90 -1.75 -11.69
C THR A 267 3.64 -3.06 -11.96
N HIS A 268 4.60 -3.06 -12.87
CA HIS A 268 5.36 -4.25 -13.30
C HIS A 268 4.45 -5.43 -13.68
N GLY A 269 3.26 -5.12 -14.20
CA GLY A 269 2.25 -6.11 -14.62
C GLY A 269 1.41 -6.69 -13.48
N LEU A 270 1.58 -6.25 -12.23
CA LEU A 270 0.82 -6.75 -11.08
C LEU A 270 -0.70 -6.54 -11.23
N LEU A 271 -1.09 -5.46 -11.89
CA LEU A 271 -2.49 -5.11 -12.16
C LEU A 271 -2.94 -5.44 -13.59
N LYS A 272 -2.18 -6.24 -14.32
CA LYS A 272 -2.44 -6.56 -15.72
C LYS A 272 -3.81 -7.21 -15.96
N ASP A 273 -4.27 -8.04 -15.03
CA ASP A 273 -5.58 -8.69 -15.17
C ASP A 273 -6.71 -7.68 -14.96
N TYR A 274 -6.48 -6.66 -14.13
CA TYR A 274 -7.42 -5.56 -13.91
C TYR A 274 -7.39 -4.54 -15.06
N SER A 275 -6.21 -4.16 -15.55
CA SER A 275 -6.04 -3.16 -16.62
C SER A 275 -6.64 -3.60 -17.96
N LYS A 276 -6.74 -4.92 -18.23
CA LYS A 276 -7.25 -5.47 -19.50
C LYS A 276 -8.64 -4.98 -19.91
N GLU A 277 -9.51 -4.71 -18.94
CA GLU A 277 -10.89 -4.29 -19.17
C GLU A 277 -11.05 -2.77 -19.18
N LEU A 278 -9.97 -2.02 -18.93
CA LEU A 278 -10.02 -0.57 -18.91
C LEU A 278 -10.16 -0.01 -20.32
N ALA A 279 -11.14 0.86 -20.50
CA ALA A 279 -11.38 1.62 -21.71
C ALA A 279 -11.96 2.98 -21.34
N LEU A 280 -11.54 4.03 -22.06
CA LEU A 280 -12.07 5.37 -21.90
C LEU A 280 -13.30 5.55 -22.81
N ASP A 281 -14.37 6.11 -22.27
CA ASP A 281 -15.52 6.47 -23.09
C ASP A 281 -15.14 7.60 -24.05
N PRO A 282 -15.64 7.63 -25.31
CA PRO A 282 -15.40 8.73 -26.24
C PRO A 282 -15.80 10.11 -25.71
N ALA A 283 -16.72 10.19 -24.76
CA ALA A 283 -17.14 11.42 -24.11
C ALA A 283 -16.24 11.83 -22.93
N THR A 284 -15.23 11.02 -22.56
CA THR A 284 -14.26 11.39 -21.52
C THR A 284 -13.48 12.63 -21.95
N VAL A 285 -13.50 13.68 -21.14
CA VAL A 285 -12.63 14.84 -21.32
C VAL A 285 -11.26 14.59 -20.69
N LEU A 286 -11.27 14.05 -19.48
CA LEU A 286 -10.06 13.70 -18.74
C LEU A 286 -10.26 12.41 -17.93
N ALA A 287 -9.16 11.65 -17.78
CA ALA A 287 -9.06 10.60 -16.76
C ALA A 287 -7.80 10.84 -15.93
N LEU A 288 -7.92 10.74 -14.61
CA LEU A 288 -6.80 10.74 -13.68
C LEU A 288 -6.49 9.29 -13.31
N VAL A 289 -5.22 8.92 -13.38
CA VAL A 289 -4.76 7.58 -13.04
C VAL A 289 -3.62 7.71 -12.05
N SER A 290 -3.81 7.10 -10.89
CA SER A 290 -2.78 6.97 -9.86
C SER A 290 -2.57 5.50 -9.57
N THR A 291 -1.32 5.06 -9.53
CA THR A 291 -0.94 3.69 -9.19
C THR A 291 0.09 3.71 -8.07
N LEU A 292 0.02 2.75 -7.16
CA LEU A 292 1.09 2.48 -6.22
C LEU A 292 1.62 1.06 -6.45
N TYR A 293 2.89 0.98 -6.82
CA TYR A 293 3.64 -0.25 -6.83
C TYR A 293 4.54 -0.30 -5.60
N TYR A 294 4.40 -1.36 -4.81
CA TYR A 294 5.27 -1.62 -3.67
C TYR A 294 5.79 -3.05 -3.75
N GLN A 295 7.10 -3.20 -3.60
CA GLN A 295 7.77 -4.48 -3.49
C GLN A 295 8.93 -4.34 -2.50
N ALA A 296 8.98 -5.24 -1.54
CA ALA A 296 10.08 -5.34 -0.59
C ALA A 296 10.22 -6.77 -0.08
N LYS A 297 11.40 -7.11 0.42
CA LYS A 297 11.66 -8.37 1.10
C LYS A 297 11.52 -8.17 2.61
N TRP A 298 11.16 -9.24 3.30
CA TRP A 298 11.21 -9.24 4.75
C TRP A 298 12.66 -9.06 5.24
N ALA A 299 12.85 -8.30 6.31
CA ALA A 299 14.15 -8.21 6.99
C ALA A 299 14.57 -9.59 7.51
N ASP A 300 13.59 -10.30 8.09
CA ASP A 300 13.70 -11.67 8.52
C ASP A 300 12.67 -12.49 7.75
N ALA A 301 13.11 -13.25 6.73
CA ALA A 301 12.24 -14.04 5.88
C ALA A 301 11.69 -15.26 6.63
N PHE A 302 10.45 -15.65 6.30
CA PHE A 302 9.90 -16.91 6.79
C PHE A 302 10.56 -18.10 6.07
N GLU A 303 10.82 -19.17 6.80
CA GLU A 303 11.37 -20.41 6.23
C GLU A 303 10.25 -21.20 5.53
N PRO A 304 10.32 -21.42 4.20
CA PRO A 304 9.27 -22.15 3.47
C PRO A 304 9.04 -23.58 4.00
N GLU A 305 10.09 -24.21 4.56
CA GLU A 305 10.02 -25.54 5.14
C GLU A 305 9.18 -25.59 6.43
N LEU A 306 8.97 -24.46 7.09
CA LEU A 306 8.13 -24.32 8.27
C LEU A 306 6.70 -23.95 7.92
N THR A 307 6.40 -23.56 6.67
CA THR A 307 5.03 -23.29 6.23
C THR A 307 4.22 -24.57 6.21
N ALA A 308 3.07 -24.56 6.87
CA ALA A 308 2.20 -25.72 7.00
C ALA A 308 0.71 -25.32 6.92
N PRO A 309 -0.14 -26.21 6.37
CA PRO A 309 -1.57 -25.96 6.37
C PRO A 309 -2.15 -26.08 7.77
N ASP A 310 -2.96 -25.09 8.16
CA ASP A 310 -3.71 -25.07 9.44
C ASP A 310 -5.10 -24.44 9.23
N ASP A 311 -5.92 -24.43 10.25
CA ASP A 311 -7.29 -23.95 10.23
C ASP A 311 -7.34 -22.42 10.46
N PHE A 312 -8.02 -21.71 9.56
CA PHE A 312 -8.37 -20.30 9.71
C PHE A 312 -9.88 -20.16 9.94
N HIS A 313 -10.27 -19.45 10.99
CA HIS A 313 -11.64 -19.25 11.43
C HIS A 313 -12.29 -18.06 10.72
N ALA A 314 -12.60 -18.23 9.43
CA ALA A 314 -13.27 -17.21 8.62
C ALA A 314 -14.73 -17.00 9.07
N PRO A 315 -15.35 -15.82 8.80
CA PRO A 315 -16.74 -15.56 9.17
C PRO A 315 -17.75 -16.54 8.57
N VAL A 316 -17.41 -17.14 7.43
CA VAL A 316 -18.26 -18.15 6.74
C VAL A 316 -18.00 -19.59 7.21
N GLY A 317 -17.06 -19.80 8.13
CA GLY A 317 -16.65 -21.11 8.66
C GLY A 317 -15.15 -21.33 8.53
N THR A 318 -14.66 -22.41 9.13
CA THR A 318 -13.24 -22.76 9.11
C THR A 318 -12.80 -23.13 7.70
N VAL A 319 -11.70 -22.54 7.25
CA VAL A 319 -11.01 -22.86 5.99
C VAL A 319 -9.56 -23.26 6.30
N THR A 320 -8.96 -24.09 5.44
CA THR A 320 -7.54 -24.44 5.57
C THR A 320 -6.72 -23.47 4.75
N ALA A 321 -5.69 -22.86 5.35
CA ALA A 321 -4.73 -21.98 4.72
C ALA A 321 -3.30 -22.42 5.03
N ASP A 322 -2.33 -21.98 4.22
CA ASP A 322 -0.91 -22.20 4.50
C ASP A 322 -0.42 -21.12 5.47
N PHE A 323 0.07 -21.53 6.63
CA PHE A 323 0.60 -20.65 7.66
C PHE A 323 2.12 -20.68 7.68
N MET A 324 2.71 -19.50 7.64
CA MET A 324 4.12 -19.24 7.84
C MET A 324 4.42 -19.10 9.32
N HIS A 325 5.59 -19.56 9.75
CA HIS A 325 6.01 -19.54 11.17
C HIS A 325 7.35 -18.84 11.31
N GLN A 326 7.47 -18.01 12.35
CA GLN A 326 8.70 -17.29 12.67
C GLN A 326 8.74 -16.96 14.16
N THR A 327 9.95 -16.88 14.74
CA THR A 327 10.15 -16.30 16.07
C THR A 327 10.85 -14.96 15.94
N LEU A 328 10.26 -13.92 16.51
CA LEU A 328 10.75 -12.55 16.48
C LEU A 328 11.10 -12.10 17.89
N GLU A 329 12.25 -11.44 18.05
CA GLU A 329 12.57 -10.68 19.25
C GLU A 329 12.17 -9.22 18.99
N GLU A 330 10.93 -8.83 19.37
CA GLU A 330 10.35 -7.54 19.01
C GLU A 330 9.28 -7.10 20.02
N HIS A 331 8.82 -5.85 19.91
CA HIS A 331 7.70 -5.37 20.69
C HIS A 331 6.39 -6.04 20.26
N TYR A 332 5.70 -6.61 21.25
CA TYR A 332 4.29 -6.94 21.17
C TYR A 332 3.48 -5.74 21.67
N TYR A 333 2.43 -5.40 20.96
CA TYR A 333 1.54 -4.29 21.26
C TYR A 333 0.17 -4.80 21.66
N TRP A 334 -0.45 -4.18 22.66
CA TRP A 334 -1.81 -4.54 23.08
C TRP A 334 -2.65 -3.29 23.30
N ALA A 335 -3.89 -3.33 22.82
CA ALA A 335 -4.95 -2.38 23.07
C ALA A 335 -6.08 -3.02 23.87
N GLU A 336 -7.21 -2.32 24.02
CA GLU A 336 -8.35 -2.86 24.76
C GLU A 336 -9.00 -4.06 24.06
N ARG A 337 -8.99 -4.08 22.72
CA ARG A 337 -9.75 -5.03 21.89
C ARG A 337 -8.91 -5.77 20.84
N PHE A 338 -7.61 -5.56 20.78
CA PHE A 338 -6.72 -6.25 19.84
C PHE A 338 -5.28 -6.32 20.34
N GLY A 339 -4.55 -7.29 19.81
CA GLY A 339 -3.09 -7.33 19.85
C GLY A 339 -2.49 -6.99 18.51
N ALA A 340 -1.24 -6.50 18.48
CA ALA A 340 -0.56 -6.19 17.23
C ALA A 340 0.92 -6.55 17.27
N VAL A 341 1.45 -6.87 16.09
CA VAL A 341 2.88 -7.08 15.85
C VAL A 341 3.32 -6.28 14.64
N ARG A 342 4.61 -5.99 14.60
CA ARG A 342 5.27 -5.26 13.53
C ARG A 342 6.28 -6.17 12.84
N LEU A 343 6.24 -6.21 11.52
CA LEU A 343 7.19 -6.91 10.68
C LEU A 343 7.97 -5.89 9.86
N TYR A 344 9.28 -5.99 9.86
CA TYR A 344 10.13 -5.11 9.08
C TYR A 344 10.44 -5.69 7.70
N PHE A 345 10.58 -4.82 6.72
CA PHE A 345 11.21 -5.13 5.45
C PHE A 345 12.72 -4.86 5.51
N GLU A 346 13.50 -5.31 4.51
CA GLU A 346 14.96 -5.07 4.44
C GLU A 346 15.33 -3.57 4.49
N ASP A 347 14.47 -2.71 3.93
CA ASP A 347 14.47 -1.28 4.20
C ASP A 347 13.61 -1.03 5.46
N TYR A 348 14.28 -0.87 6.60
CA TYR A 348 13.63 -0.72 7.91
C TYR A 348 12.75 0.54 8.05
N ASP A 349 12.77 1.44 7.07
CA ASP A 349 11.82 2.55 6.99
C ASP A 349 10.41 2.09 6.63
N TYR A 350 10.29 0.89 6.04
CA TYR A 350 9.02 0.27 5.72
C TYR A 350 8.72 -0.88 6.68
N ARG A 351 7.44 -1.02 7.02
CA ARG A 351 6.98 -2.07 7.95
C ARG A 351 5.55 -2.47 7.66
N MET A 352 5.23 -3.72 7.99
CA MET A 352 3.88 -4.23 7.99
C MET A 352 3.40 -4.40 9.42
N TRP A 353 2.23 -3.86 9.70
CA TRP A 353 1.50 -4.04 10.94
C TRP A 353 0.43 -5.10 10.75
N ILE A 354 0.33 -6.03 11.69
CA ILE A 354 -0.77 -7.00 11.80
C ILE A 354 -1.50 -6.69 13.09
N LEU A 355 -2.78 -6.34 12.99
CA LEU A 355 -3.66 -6.10 14.12
C LEU A 355 -4.67 -7.25 14.19
N LEU A 356 -4.58 -8.06 15.23
CA LEU A 356 -5.45 -9.20 15.45
C LEU A 356 -6.50 -8.84 16.50
N PRO A 357 -7.78 -8.68 16.11
CA PRO A 357 -8.87 -8.43 17.04
C PRO A 357 -9.02 -9.57 18.07
N ASP A 358 -9.48 -9.24 19.26
CA ASP A 358 -9.85 -10.25 20.27
C ASP A 358 -10.96 -11.16 19.76
N GLU A 359 -11.09 -12.36 20.34
CA GLU A 359 -12.16 -13.29 19.97
C GLU A 359 -13.55 -12.62 20.06
N GLY A 360 -14.31 -12.71 18.96
CA GLY A 360 -15.66 -12.15 18.86
C GLY A 360 -15.71 -10.67 18.47
N VAL A 361 -14.55 -10.05 18.19
CA VAL A 361 -14.44 -8.69 17.64
C VAL A 361 -14.15 -8.78 16.15
N ALA A 362 -14.97 -8.13 15.33
CA ALA A 362 -14.71 -8.04 13.89
C ALA A 362 -13.68 -6.95 13.58
N PRO A 363 -12.78 -7.15 12.59
CA PRO A 363 -11.83 -6.11 12.19
C PRO A 363 -12.48 -4.75 11.86
N GLU A 364 -13.65 -4.78 11.21
CA GLU A 364 -14.40 -3.57 10.87
C GLU A 364 -14.85 -2.76 12.11
N GLU A 365 -15.03 -3.40 13.27
CA GLU A 365 -15.38 -2.69 14.50
C GLU A 365 -14.24 -1.80 14.99
N LEU A 366 -12.97 -2.26 14.84
CA LEU A 366 -11.79 -1.48 15.20
C LEU A 366 -11.58 -0.26 14.28
N ILE A 367 -12.07 -0.35 13.04
CA ILE A 367 -12.08 0.78 12.11
C ILE A 367 -13.21 1.75 12.50
N ALA A 368 -14.41 1.21 12.75
CA ALA A 368 -15.59 2.00 13.01
C ALA A 368 -15.53 2.78 14.34
N ASP A 369 -14.89 2.22 15.37
CA ASP A 369 -14.68 2.90 16.65
C ASP A 369 -13.41 3.77 16.68
N GLY A 370 -12.60 3.75 15.61
CA GLY A 370 -11.38 4.54 15.43
C GLY A 370 -10.14 3.96 16.10
N SER A 371 -10.24 2.88 16.86
CA SER A 371 -9.11 2.33 17.64
C SER A 371 -7.96 1.85 16.77
N ALA A 372 -8.25 1.28 15.58
CA ALA A 372 -7.21 0.88 14.63
C ALA A 372 -6.47 2.10 14.07
N MET A 373 -7.18 3.20 13.81
CA MET A 373 -6.55 4.42 13.28
C MET A 373 -5.76 5.16 14.36
N GLU A 374 -6.26 5.23 15.59
CA GLU A 374 -5.53 5.77 16.74
C GLU A 374 -4.20 5.02 16.95
N PHE A 375 -4.21 3.69 16.83
CA PHE A 375 -3.01 2.88 16.88
C PHE A 375 -2.04 3.21 15.74
N LEU A 376 -2.50 3.21 14.48
CA LEU A 376 -1.65 3.41 13.30
C LEU A 376 -1.10 4.83 13.17
N SER A 377 -1.79 5.83 13.73
CA SER A 377 -1.37 7.25 13.77
C SER A 377 -0.54 7.59 15.01
N THR A 378 -0.11 6.60 15.78
CA THR A 378 0.61 6.84 17.05
C THR A 378 1.94 7.52 16.83
N ASP A 379 2.19 8.57 17.60
CA ASP A 379 3.55 9.07 17.84
C ASP A 379 4.29 8.08 18.76
N TRP A 380 5.07 7.19 18.15
CA TRP A 380 5.83 6.15 18.87
C TRP A 380 6.88 6.73 19.82
N SER A 381 7.27 8.01 19.66
CA SER A 381 8.19 8.69 20.54
C SER A 381 7.55 9.19 21.84
N ALA A 382 6.21 9.27 21.87
CA ALA A 382 5.44 9.75 23.02
C ALA A 382 5.16 8.67 24.06
N GLY A 383 5.56 7.41 23.83
CA GLY A 383 5.38 6.33 24.80
C GLY A 383 6.20 6.55 26.07
N GLU A 384 5.59 6.32 27.23
CA GLU A 384 6.23 6.43 28.53
C GLU A 384 6.38 5.07 29.18
N TYR A 385 7.55 4.79 29.76
CA TYR A 385 7.77 3.55 30.49
C TYR A 385 7.06 3.58 31.85
N ASP A 386 6.13 2.66 32.07
CA ASP A 386 5.47 2.45 33.37
C ASP A 386 6.14 1.26 34.12
N PRO A 387 6.88 1.53 35.20
CA PRO A 387 7.54 0.48 35.96
C PRO A 387 6.58 -0.44 36.74
N GLU A 388 5.32 -0.04 36.98
CA GLU A 388 4.32 -0.90 37.61
C GLU A 388 3.72 -1.92 36.61
N ALA A 389 3.58 -1.50 35.35
CA ALA A 389 3.14 -2.37 34.27
C ALA A 389 4.29 -3.14 33.62
N ASP A 390 5.53 -2.71 33.85
CA ASP A 390 6.73 -3.17 33.13
C ASP A 390 6.54 -3.07 31.61
N ALA A 391 6.11 -1.90 31.13
CA ALA A 391 5.70 -1.69 29.76
C ALA A 391 5.87 -0.23 29.32
N ILE A 392 5.98 -0.01 28.01
CA ILE A 392 5.76 1.30 27.43
C ILE A 392 4.26 1.49 27.24
N VAL A 393 3.70 2.57 27.77
CA VAL A 393 2.27 2.86 27.71
C VAL A 393 1.98 4.01 26.75
N TYR A 394 0.86 3.89 26.05
CA TYR A 394 0.30 4.85 25.11
C TYR A 394 -1.17 5.11 25.49
N PRO A 395 -1.82 6.16 24.95
CA PRO A 395 -3.23 6.43 25.24
C PRO A 395 -4.18 5.25 24.95
N TRP A 396 -3.90 4.47 23.92
CA TRP A 396 -4.70 3.32 23.49
C TRP A 396 -4.33 2.00 24.16
N GLY A 397 -3.15 1.86 24.80
CA GLY A 397 -2.71 0.59 25.38
C GLY A 397 -1.25 0.59 25.77
N GLY A 398 -0.51 -0.45 25.38
CA GLY A 398 0.90 -0.56 25.72
C GLY A 398 1.69 -1.48 24.82
N SER A 399 3.01 -1.52 25.06
CA SER A 399 3.93 -2.46 24.41
C SER A 399 5.05 -2.88 25.34
N ASN A 400 5.57 -4.08 25.12
CA ASN A 400 6.82 -4.53 25.73
C ASN A 400 7.54 -5.49 24.78
N TYR A 401 8.81 -5.75 25.04
CA TYR A 401 9.68 -6.59 24.24
C TYR A 401 9.52 -8.06 24.64
N TYR A 402 9.31 -8.93 23.64
CA TYR A 402 9.04 -10.35 23.83
C TYR A 402 9.71 -11.22 22.78
N ASP A 403 9.85 -12.51 23.10
CA ASP A 403 10.07 -13.57 22.11
C ASP A 403 8.70 -13.93 21.52
N ILE A 404 8.39 -13.44 20.32
CA ILE A 404 7.08 -13.59 19.67
C ILE A 404 7.12 -14.78 18.73
N HIS A 405 6.36 -15.83 19.05
CA HIS A 405 6.11 -16.95 18.14
C HIS A 405 4.95 -16.57 17.20
N LEU A 406 5.31 -16.05 16.03
CA LEU A 406 4.36 -15.60 15.02
C LEU A 406 3.90 -16.77 14.15
N THR A 407 2.59 -16.89 13.97
CA THR A 407 1.94 -17.76 12.98
C THR A 407 1.04 -16.89 12.12
N LEU A 408 1.38 -16.70 10.83
CA LEU A 408 0.71 -15.79 9.90
C LEU A 408 0.28 -16.54 8.63
N PRO A 409 -1.00 -16.50 8.23
CA PRO A 409 -1.41 -17.12 6.97
C PRO A 409 -0.82 -16.39 5.77
N LYS A 410 -0.48 -17.12 4.73
CA LYS A 410 -0.25 -16.54 3.40
C LYS A 410 -1.55 -15.99 2.86
N PHE A 411 -1.48 -14.87 2.14
CA PHE A 411 -2.67 -14.32 1.50
C PHE A 411 -2.34 -13.53 0.22
N ASP A 412 -3.30 -13.57 -0.71
CA ASP A 412 -3.31 -12.77 -1.95
C ASP A 412 -4.68 -12.13 -2.07
N ILE A 413 -4.78 -10.86 -1.74
CA ILE A 413 -6.05 -10.14 -1.74
C ILE A 413 -6.03 -8.98 -2.72
N SER A 414 -7.12 -8.82 -3.44
CA SER A 414 -7.31 -7.71 -4.35
C SER A 414 -8.72 -7.13 -4.23
N THR A 415 -8.83 -5.82 -4.38
CA THR A 415 -10.12 -5.12 -4.33
C THR A 415 -10.19 -4.06 -5.40
N GLY A 416 -11.33 -4.00 -6.10
CA GLY A 416 -11.72 -2.87 -6.94
C GLY A 416 -12.86 -2.11 -6.26
N ILE A 417 -12.69 -0.80 -6.07
CA ILE A 417 -13.66 0.07 -5.38
C ILE A 417 -14.10 1.17 -6.35
N ASP A 418 -15.41 1.34 -6.53
CA ASP A 418 -15.97 2.58 -7.10
C ASP A 418 -15.96 3.65 -6.00
N LEU A 419 -15.20 4.71 -6.24
CA LEU A 419 -15.01 5.77 -5.24
C LEU A 419 -16.13 6.80 -5.23
N ILE A 420 -16.96 6.92 -6.30
CA ILE A 420 -17.90 8.04 -6.46
C ILE A 420 -18.87 8.14 -5.30
N GLU A 421 -19.58 7.06 -5.00
CA GLU A 421 -20.58 7.08 -3.93
C GLU A 421 -19.92 7.25 -2.54
N GLY A 422 -18.73 6.67 -2.35
CA GLY A 422 -17.93 6.87 -1.14
C GLY A 422 -17.47 8.32 -0.96
N LEU A 423 -16.95 8.94 -2.01
CA LEU A 423 -16.51 10.33 -1.99
C LEU A 423 -17.68 11.31 -1.82
N LYS A 424 -18.85 11.02 -2.43
CA LYS A 424 -20.07 11.79 -2.19
C LYS A 424 -20.51 11.72 -0.73
N ALA A 425 -20.44 10.53 -0.12
CA ALA A 425 -20.73 10.35 1.31
C ALA A 425 -19.74 11.13 2.20
N LEU A 426 -18.50 11.32 1.75
CA LEU A 426 -17.47 12.14 2.39
C LEU A 426 -17.56 13.64 2.05
N GLY A 427 -18.60 14.06 1.31
CA GLY A 427 -18.88 15.47 1.04
C GLY A 427 -18.30 16.02 -0.28
N VAL A 428 -17.68 15.20 -1.10
CA VAL A 428 -17.20 15.58 -2.45
C VAL A 428 -18.29 15.24 -3.46
N THR A 429 -19.06 16.21 -3.90
CA THR A 429 -20.23 16.01 -4.78
C THR A 429 -20.11 16.73 -6.11
N ASP A 430 -19.64 17.98 -6.11
CA ASP A 430 -19.72 18.87 -7.26
C ASP A 430 -18.88 18.39 -8.45
N VAL A 431 -17.72 17.81 -8.21
CA VAL A 431 -16.85 17.28 -9.27
C VAL A 431 -17.50 16.15 -10.08
N PHE A 432 -18.54 15.51 -9.54
CA PHE A 432 -19.31 14.44 -10.16
C PHE A 432 -20.63 14.92 -10.81
N ASP A 433 -20.92 16.20 -10.71
CA ASP A 433 -22.13 16.82 -11.26
C ASP A 433 -21.77 17.76 -12.43
N MET A 434 -22.26 17.45 -13.61
CA MET A 434 -21.98 18.19 -14.84
C MET A 434 -22.37 19.70 -14.75
N ASP A 435 -23.40 20.03 -13.97
CA ASP A 435 -23.88 21.40 -13.84
C ASP A 435 -23.17 22.18 -12.69
N ALA A 436 -22.49 21.48 -11.78
CA ALA A 436 -21.85 22.07 -10.61
C ALA A 436 -20.30 22.07 -10.71
N ALA A 437 -19.72 21.13 -11.45
CA ALA A 437 -18.27 20.96 -11.55
C ALA A 437 -17.57 22.16 -12.18
N ASP A 438 -16.48 22.60 -11.55
CA ASP A 438 -15.63 23.69 -12.06
C ASP A 438 -14.21 23.17 -12.33
N PHE A 439 -13.91 22.97 -13.63
CA PHE A 439 -12.60 22.57 -14.12
C PHE A 439 -11.87 23.71 -14.86
N THR A 440 -12.27 24.96 -14.64
CA THR A 440 -11.66 26.14 -15.28
C THR A 440 -10.16 26.30 -15.04
N PRO A 441 -9.55 25.80 -13.94
CA PRO A 441 -8.09 25.79 -13.81
C PRO A 441 -7.36 24.84 -14.75
N LEU A 442 -8.04 23.81 -15.28
CA LEU A 442 -7.48 22.85 -16.22
C LEU A 442 -7.79 23.17 -17.67
N THR A 443 -9.02 23.63 -17.97
CA THR A 443 -9.51 23.73 -19.36
C THR A 443 -10.59 24.78 -19.52
N ASP A 444 -10.73 25.31 -20.73
CA ASP A 444 -11.84 26.20 -21.13
C ASP A 444 -13.05 25.44 -21.73
N LEU A 445 -13.01 24.10 -21.72
CA LEU A 445 -14.14 23.25 -22.10
C LEU A 445 -15.28 23.39 -21.09
N PRO A 446 -16.53 23.57 -21.54
CA PRO A 446 -17.69 23.62 -20.66
C PRO A 446 -18.13 22.22 -20.25
N LEU A 447 -18.86 22.12 -19.11
CA LEU A 447 -19.55 20.92 -18.65
C LEU A 447 -18.63 19.71 -18.42
N VAL A 448 -17.39 19.96 -18.00
CA VAL A 448 -16.43 18.93 -17.62
C VAL A 448 -16.74 18.46 -16.20
N TYR A 449 -16.85 17.17 -16.01
CA TYR A 449 -17.06 16.54 -14.70
C TYR A 449 -16.42 15.14 -14.65
N VAL A 450 -16.21 14.62 -13.45
CA VAL A 450 -15.72 13.24 -13.23
C VAL A 450 -16.90 12.28 -13.28
N SER A 451 -16.99 11.51 -14.34
CA SER A 451 -18.07 10.51 -14.52
C SER A 451 -17.75 9.16 -13.89
N GLN A 452 -16.49 8.93 -13.50
CA GLN A 452 -16.03 7.68 -12.89
C GLN A 452 -14.77 7.88 -12.06
N ALA A 453 -14.70 7.15 -10.94
CA ALA A 453 -13.54 7.08 -10.07
C ALA A 453 -13.40 5.65 -9.54
N GLN A 454 -12.38 4.94 -9.99
CA GLN A 454 -12.12 3.55 -9.64
C GLN A 454 -10.81 3.44 -8.88
N HIS A 455 -10.79 2.65 -7.81
CA HIS A 455 -9.58 2.29 -7.09
C HIS A 455 -9.40 0.78 -7.13
N ALA A 456 -8.20 0.32 -7.46
CA ALA A 456 -7.83 -1.08 -7.35
C ALA A 456 -6.54 -1.22 -6.56
N ALA A 457 -6.52 -2.18 -5.66
CA ALA A 457 -5.35 -2.52 -4.87
C ALA A 457 -5.19 -4.04 -4.82
N ARG A 458 -3.95 -4.52 -4.74
CA ARG A 458 -3.62 -5.92 -4.51
C ARG A 458 -2.44 -6.01 -3.56
N VAL A 459 -2.52 -6.91 -2.59
CA VAL A 459 -1.44 -7.23 -1.65
C VAL A 459 -1.26 -8.74 -1.60
N ILE A 460 -0.02 -9.18 -1.82
CA ILE A 460 0.39 -10.57 -1.74
C ILE A 460 1.40 -10.69 -0.62
N VAL A 461 1.19 -11.64 0.29
CA VAL A 461 2.07 -11.93 1.43
C VAL A 461 2.49 -13.39 1.41
N GLU A 462 3.80 -13.62 1.30
CA GLU A 462 4.42 -14.93 1.17
C GLU A 462 5.78 -14.97 1.90
N GLU A 463 6.44 -16.13 1.95
CA GLU A 463 7.61 -16.39 2.78
C GLU A 463 8.87 -15.65 2.38
N GLU A 464 9.07 -15.47 1.18
CA GLU A 464 10.28 -15.25 0.38
C GLU A 464 11.67 -15.37 1.02
N LYS A 465 12.34 -16.48 0.58
CA LYS A 465 13.78 -16.55 0.35
C LYS A 465 14.09 -16.11 -1.08
N VAL A 466 14.97 -15.16 -1.25
CA VAL A 466 15.72 -15.09 -2.51
C VAL A 466 16.75 -16.22 -2.48
N GLU A 467 16.66 -17.19 -3.40
CA GLU A 467 17.79 -18.03 -3.79
C GLU A 467 18.84 -17.17 -4.53
N ALA A 468 19.49 -16.31 -3.81
CA ALA A 468 20.85 -15.89 -4.05
C ALA A 468 21.60 -16.42 -2.82
N ALA A 469 22.73 -17.06 -3.02
CA ALA A 469 23.55 -17.58 -1.93
C ALA A 469 23.83 -16.45 -0.92
N ALA A 470 22.90 -16.21 -0.02
CA ALA A 470 23.02 -15.30 1.09
C ALA A 470 23.82 -16.03 2.15
N TYR A 471 25.08 -15.72 2.21
CA TYR A 471 25.87 -16.00 3.38
C TYR A 471 25.43 -14.94 4.41
N THR A 472 24.52 -15.30 5.30
CA THR A 472 24.16 -14.47 6.45
C THR A 472 25.40 -14.40 7.33
N ILE A 473 26.11 -13.28 7.30
CA ILE A 473 27.09 -12.95 8.33
C ILE A 473 26.23 -12.47 9.50
N LEU A 474 25.90 -13.40 10.41
CA LEU A 474 25.54 -13.03 11.75
C LEU A 474 26.78 -12.34 12.33
N THR A 475 26.79 -11.01 12.33
CA THR A 475 27.63 -10.25 13.25
C THR A 475 27.03 -10.49 14.62
N ALA A 476 27.44 -11.60 15.24
CA ALA A 476 27.28 -11.76 16.67
C ALA A 476 28.08 -10.62 17.30
N GLU A 477 27.44 -9.52 17.62
CA GLU A 477 27.93 -8.67 18.69
C GLU A 477 27.88 -9.57 19.94
N ALA A 478 29.05 -9.76 20.57
CA ALA A 478 29.15 -10.45 21.83
C ALA A 478 28.56 -9.56 22.94
N GLY A 479 27.25 -9.35 22.88
CA GLY A 479 26.44 -8.95 24.01
C GLY A 479 26.21 -10.18 24.86
N ALA A 480 26.25 -10.05 26.18
CA ALA A 480 25.78 -11.09 27.07
C ALA A 480 24.36 -11.48 26.60
N ALA A 481 24.11 -12.79 26.42
CA ALA A 481 22.78 -13.27 26.11
C ALA A 481 21.79 -12.61 27.07
N ALA A 482 20.81 -11.89 26.53
CA ALA A 482 19.70 -11.40 27.33
C ALA A 482 19.08 -12.61 28.03
N PRO A 483 18.60 -12.48 29.27
CA PRO A 483 17.80 -13.55 29.87
C PRO A 483 16.65 -13.85 28.89
N PRO A 484 16.20 -15.14 28.79
CA PRO A 484 15.05 -15.48 27.94
C PRO A 484 13.91 -14.52 28.25
N GLY A 485 13.45 -13.81 27.20
CA GLY A 485 12.30 -12.90 27.28
C GLY A 485 11.04 -13.67 27.66
N ASP A 486 10.03 -12.96 28.14
CA ASP A 486 8.70 -13.55 28.24
C ASP A 486 8.22 -13.90 26.81
N GLU A 487 7.65 -15.11 26.65
CA GLU A 487 7.20 -15.62 25.35
C GLU A 487 5.75 -15.18 25.07
N VAL A 488 5.48 -14.76 23.82
CA VAL A 488 4.13 -14.47 23.31
C VAL A 488 3.87 -15.32 22.06
N TYR A 489 2.76 -16.04 22.05
CA TYR A 489 2.28 -16.75 20.86
C TYR A 489 1.24 -15.89 20.15
N PHE A 490 1.57 -15.42 18.95
CA PHE A 490 0.71 -14.57 18.14
C PHE A 490 0.26 -15.33 16.89
N THR A 491 -0.90 -16.00 17.02
CA THR A 491 -1.47 -16.84 15.97
C THR A 491 -2.60 -16.10 15.27
N VAL A 492 -2.39 -15.77 13.99
CA VAL A 492 -3.35 -15.01 13.15
C VAL A 492 -4.29 -16.01 12.46
N ASP A 493 -5.14 -16.68 13.25
CA ASP A 493 -6.03 -17.76 12.83
C ASP A 493 -7.47 -17.32 12.55
N ARG A 494 -7.75 -16.02 12.55
CA ARG A 494 -9.06 -15.41 12.39
C ARG A 494 -8.95 -14.06 11.70
N PRO A 495 -10.08 -13.42 11.27
CA PRO A 495 -10.06 -12.14 10.59
C PRO A 495 -9.19 -11.08 11.28
N PHE A 496 -8.39 -10.39 10.49
CA PHE A 496 -7.43 -9.41 10.99
C PHE A 496 -7.33 -8.19 10.08
N LEU A 497 -6.73 -7.12 10.62
CA LEU A 497 -6.32 -5.94 9.88
C LEU A 497 -4.82 -6.00 9.59
N PHE A 498 -4.42 -5.44 8.46
CA PHE A 498 -3.02 -5.11 8.23
C PHE A 498 -2.87 -3.69 7.70
N ALA A 499 -1.70 -3.11 7.92
CA ALA A 499 -1.28 -1.88 7.27
C ALA A 499 0.20 -1.98 6.87
N ILE A 500 0.55 -1.44 5.70
CA ILE A 500 1.94 -1.25 5.28
C ILE A 500 2.22 0.24 5.36
N THR A 501 3.19 0.63 6.18
CA THR A 501 3.60 2.02 6.35
C THR A 501 5.00 2.23 5.78
N GLY A 502 5.23 3.41 5.20
CA GLY A 502 6.52 3.84 4.67
C GLY A 502 7.24 4.83 5.59
N PRO A 503 8.29 5.51 5.08
CA PRO A 503 9.10 6.47 5.84
C PRO A 503 8.29 7.64 6.41
N SER A 504 7.19 8.03 5.77
CA SER A 504 6.27 9.04 6.31
C SER A 504 5.54 8.60 7.58
N GLY A 505 5.58 7.32 7.93
CA GLY A 505 4.76 6.72 8.99
C GLY A 505 3.30 6.48 8.58
N LEU A 506 2.85 7.06 7.48
CA LEU A 506 1.48 6.92 6.99
C LEU A 506 1.27 5.60 6.24
N PRO A 507 0.05 5.04 6.26
CA PRO A 507 -0.24 3.79 5.59
C PRO A 507 -0.26 3.96 4.06
N LEU A 508 0.64 3.24 3.39
CA LEU A 508 0.61 3.01 1.93
C LEU A 508 -0.56 2.12 1.55
N PHE A 509 -0.80 1.08 2.34
CA PHE A 509 -1.89 0.13 2.18
C PHE A 509 -2.53 -0.18 3.53
N MET A 510 -3.82 -0.39 3.50
CA MET A 510 -4.59 -0.95 4.61
C MET A 510 -5.56 -2.00 4.08
N GLY A 511 -5.77 -3.05 4.87
CA GLY A 511 -6.71 -4.09 4.46
C GLY A 511 -7.30 -4.87 5.62
N VAL A 512 -8.45 -5.49 5.30
CA VAL A 512 -9.16 -6.47 6.12
C VAL A 512 -9.04 -7.82 5.43
N VAL A 513 -8.49 -8.79 6.12
CA VAL A 513 -8.43 -10.18 5.67
C VAL A 513 -9.46 -10.98 6.45
N ASN A 514 -10.59 -11.25 5.81
CA ASN A 514 -11.66 -12.09 6.37
C ASN A 514 -11.44 -13.56 6.05
N GLN A 515 -10.72 -13.84 4.97
CA GLN A 515 -10.39 -15.20 4.56
C GLN A 515 -9.08 -15.15 3.75
N PRO A 516 -8.00 -15.81 4.19
CA PRO A 516 -6.81 -16.00 3.36
C PRO A 516 -7.15 -16.91 2.19
N THR A 517 -6.60 -16.64 1.00
CA THR A 517 -6.88 -17.35 -0.26
C THR A 517 -5.67 -18.13 -0.74
#